data_9da5e84029344828ed7d186f90933d08
#
_entry.id   9da5e84029344828ed7d186f90933d08
#
_cell.length_a   1.000
_cell.length_b   1.000
_cell.length_c   1.000
_cell.angle_alpha   90.00
_cell.angle_beta   90.00
_cell.angle_gamma   90.00
#
_symmetry.space_group_name_H-M   'P 1'
#
loop_
_entity.id
_entity.type
_entity.pdbx_description
1 polymer ?
#
loop_
_entity_poly.entity_id
_entity_poly.type
_entity_poly.pdbx_seq_one_letter_code
_entity_poly.pdbx_strand_id
1 'polypeptide(L)'
;MESDDCQVLASLIRWESSLGGLIDAANRCDRHEGPSVRLDRDAVREVLQRCISGELDVLKLPRWAGAIHMLDRVEIDEVDVDVLTQFLFEMSSTELFEPITVDVCQRWISRMGHA
;
A
#
# COMPACT_ATOMS: atom_id res chain seq x y z
N MET A 1 0.79 -19.76 14.39
CA MET A 1 1.05 -18.49 14.68
C MET A 1 0.46 -17.47 13.76
N GLU A 2 -0.84 -17.33 13.98
CA GLU A 2 -1.67 -16.45 13.16
C GLU A 2 -1.26 -14.99 13.29
N SER A 3 -0.79 -14.58 14.48
CA SER A 3 -0.36 -13.22 14.73
C SER A 3 0.84 -12.82 13.88
N ASP A 4 1.70 -13.77 13.51
CA ASP A 4 2.89 -13.48 12.70
C ASP A 4 2.51 -13.13 11.26
N ASP A 5 1.49 -13.82 10.71
CA ASP A 5 1.01 -13.52 9.35
C ASP A 5 0.40 -12.12 9.28
N CYS A 6 -0.44 -11.78 10.26
CA CYS A 6 -1.04 -10.45 10.31
C CYS A 6 0.02 -9.37 10.49
N GLN A 7 1.05 -9.64 11.29
CA GLN A 7 2.14 -8.70 11.47
C GLN A 7 2.94 -8.50 10.19
N VAL A 8 3.21 -9.57 9.46
CA VAL A 8 3.91 -9.49 8.18
C VAL A 8 3.12 -8.64 7.18
N LEU A 9 1.81 -8.89 7.06
CA LEU A 9 0.96 -8.13 6.17
C LEU A 9 0.88 -6.66 6.57
N ALA A 10 0.76 -6.39 7.87
CA ALA A 10 0.76 -5.02 8.39
C ALA A 10 2.08 -4.32 8.14
N SER A 11 3.20 -5.04 8.26
CA SER A 11 4.52 -4.47 7.98
C SER A 11 4.67 -4.05 6.52
N LEU A 12 4.11 -4.83 5.58
CA LEU A 12 4.09 -4.44 4.17
C LEU A 12 3.23 -3.19 3.97
N ILE A 13 2.05 -3.14 4.57
CA ILE A 13 1.17 -1.98 4.46
C ILE A 13 1.87 -0.72 4.93
N ARG A 14 2.65 -0.81 6.00
CA ARG A 14 3.40 0.32 6.56
C ARG A 14 4.76 0.53 5.91
N TRP A 15 5.20 -0.40 5.09
CA TRP A 15 6.51 -0.36 4.44
C TRP A 15 7.63 -0.15 5.46
N GLU A 16 7.71 -1.05 6.42
CA GLU A 16 8.59 -0.89 7.60
C GLU A 16 10.05 -1.25 7.36
N SER A 17 10.34 -2.01 6.28
CA SER A 17 11.72 -2.42 5.99
C SER A 17 11.89 -2.60 4.48
N SER A 18 12.85 -3.43 4.05
CA SER A 18 13.10 -3.66 2.63
C SER A 18 11.85 -4.16 1.91
N LEU A 19 11.42 -3.44 0.88
CA LEU A 19 10.19 -3.73 0.17
C LEU A 19 10.17 -5.14 -0.42
N GLY A 20 11.28 -5.56 -1.04
CA GLY A 20 11.37 -6.90 -1.64
C GLY A 20 11.14 -8.01 -0.62
N GLY A 21 11.77 -7.90 0.54
CA GLY A 21 11.60 -8.86 1.62
C GLY A 21 10.18 -8.87 2.17
N LEU A 22 9.58 -7.69 2.33
CA LEU A 22 8.20 -7.58 2.80
C LEU A 22 7.22 -8.20 1.80
N ILE A 23 7.40 -7.97 0.51
CA ILE A 23 6.54 -8.54 -0.53
C ILE A 23 6.64 -10.06 -0.54
N ASP A 24 7.85 -10.61 -0.48
CA ASP A 24 8.03 -12.06 -0.48
C ASP A 24 7.39 -12.70 0.74
N ALA A 25 7.58 -12.11 1.91
CA ALA A 25 6.97 -12.62 3.14
C ALA A 25 5.45 -12.55 3.09
N ALA A 26 4.91 -11.43 2.60
CA ALA A 26 3.46 -11.26 2.50
C ALA A 26 2.83 -12.25 1.51
N ASN A 27 3.50 -12.50 0.39
CA ASN A 27 3.01 -13.48 -0.58
C ASN A 27 2.97 -14.89 -0.01
N ARG A 28 3.95 -15.24 0.81
CA ARG A 28 3.94 -16.55 1.49
C ARG A 28 2.77 -16.65 2.48
N CYS A 29 2.52 -15.59 3.22
CA CYS A 29 1.39 -15.56 4.17
C CYS A 29 0.06 -15.64 3.47
N ASP A 30 -0.08 -15.00 2.31
CA ASP A 30 -1.33 -14.91 1.57
C ASP A 30 -1.78 -16.27 1.01
N ARG A 31 -0.87 -17.25 0.94
CA ARG A 31 -1.20 -18.61 0.50
C ARG A 31 -1.92 -19.42 1.57
N HIS A 32 -1.92 -18.96 2.79
CA HIS A 32 -2.55 -19.63 3.92
C HIS A 32 -3.85 -18.92 4.29
N GLU A 33 -4.81 -19.67 4.77
CA GLU A 33 -6.03 -19.07 5.30
C GLU A 33 -5.77 -18.42 6.64
N GLY A 34 -6.44 -17.32 6.90
CA GLY A 34 -6.30 -16.62 8.14
C GLY A 34 -7.02 -15.27 8.09
N PRO A 35 -6.98 -14.51 9.20
CA PRO A 35 -7.65 -13.22 9.23
C PRO A 35 -7.02 -12.23 8.26
N SER A 36 -7.84 -11.33 7.76
CA SER A 36 -7.40 -10.25 6.88
C SER A 36 -6.86 -9.09 7.72
N VAL A 37 -5.98 -8.31 7.11
CA VAL A 37 -5.55 -7.02 7.66
C VAL A 37 -6.22 -5.91 6.86
N ARG A 38 -6.45 -4.77 7.51
CA ARG A 38 -7.18 -3.67 6.89
C ARG A 38 -6.25 -2.56 6.44
N LEU A 39 -6.46 -2.12 5.20
CA LEU A 39 -5.78 -0.96 4.65
C LEU A 39 -6.73 0.23 4.74
N ASP A 40 -6.28 1.32 5.38
CA ASP A 40 -7.07 2.55 5.47
C ASP A 40 -6.28 3.73 4.89
N ARG A 41 -6.95 4.87 4.76
CA ARG A 41 -6.32 6.05 4.18
C ARG A 41 -5.17 6.58 5.02
N ASP A 42 -5.23 6.43 6.33
CA ASP A 42 -4.17 6.93 7.21
C ASP A 42 -2.85 6.19 6.96
N ALA A 43 -2.93 4.87 6.78
CA ALA A 43 -1.74 4.07 6.45
C ALA A 43 -1.14 4.48 5.11
N VAL A 44 -1.99 4.69 4.09
CA VAL A 44 -1.53 5.11 2.77
C VAL A 44 -0.94 6.51 2.82
N ARG A 45 -1.60 7.43 3.51
CA ARG A 45 -1.09 8.80 3.63
C ARG A 45 0.28 8.82 4.29
N GLU A 46 0.51 8.01 5.31
CA GLU A 46 1.80 7.93 5.98
C GLU A 46 2.90 7.47 5.01
N VAL A 47 2.62 6.45 4.20
CA VAL A 47 3.58 5.98 3.19
C VAL A 47 3.86 7.08 2.17
N LEU A 48 2.83 7.77 1.70
CA LEU A 48 3.01 8.87 0.75
C LEU A 48 3.83 10.01 1.33
N GLN A 49 3.61 10.37 2.59
CA GLN A 49 4.39 11.42 3.27
C GLN A 49 5.85 11.02 3.38
N ARG A 50 6.15 9.76 3.65
CA ARG A 50 7.52 9.27 3.71
C ARG A 50 8.19 9.27 2.34
N CYS A 51 7.44 9.04 1.27
CA CYS A 51 7.95 9.20 -0.09
C CYS A 51 8.28 10.66 -0.39
N ILE A 52 7.42 11.58 0.02
CA ILE A 52 7.62 13.02 -0.18
C ILE A 52 8.86 13.50 0.56
N SER A 53 9.07 13.01 1.78
CA SER A 53 10.23 13.40 2.59
C SER A 53 11.55 12.78 2.13
N GLY A 54 11.50 11.84 1.20
CA GLY A 54 12.69 11.12 0.73
C GLY A 54 13.06 9.90 1.57
N GLU A 55 12.32 9.61 2.60
CA GLU A 55 12.56 8.43 3.43
C GLU A 55 12.34 7.13 2.64
N LEU A 56 11.31 7.11 1.79
CA LEU A 56 11.02 5.99 0.90
C LEU A 56 11.26 6.42 -0.55
N ASP A 57 11.70 5.47 -1.38
CA ASP A 57 11.92 5.72 -2.79
C ASP A 57 10.59 5.75 -3.55
N VAL A 58 10.22 6.93 -4.04
CA VAL A 58 8.96 7.12 -4.76
C VAL A 58 8.89 6.23 -6.02
N LEU A 59 10.03 5.87 -6.60
CA LEU A 59 10.07 4.99 -7.77
C LEU A 59 9.63 3.56 -7.46
N LYS A 60 9.66 3.17 -6.19
CA LYS A 60 9.20 1.85 -5.75
C LYS A 60 7.73 1.84 -5.33
N LEU A 61 7.10 3.00 -5.29
CA LEU A 61 5.71 3.12 -4.89
C LEU A 61 4.76 2.26 -5.74
N PRO A 62 4.91 2.21 -7.08
CA PRO A 62 4.06 1.34 -7.89
C PRO A 62 4.18 -0.14 -7.51
N ARG A 63 5.39 -0.58 -7.17
CA ARG A 63 5.62 -1.97 -6.76
C ARG A 63 4.92 -2.27 -5.43
N TRP A 64 4.99 -1.35 -4.48
CA TRP A 64 4.31 -1.47 -3.20
C TRP A 64 2.79 -1.55 -3.39
N ALA A 65 2.22 -0.62 -4.17
CA ALA A 65 0.79 -0.59 -4.43
C ALA A 65 0.30 -1.84 -5.16
N GLY A 66 1.06 -2.29 -6.16
CA GLY A 66 0.72 -3.49 -6.90
C GLY A 66 0.73 -4.74 -6.04
N ALA A 67 1.72 -4.85 -5.15
CA ALA A 67 1.81 -5.97 -4.24
C ALA A 67 0.60 -6.04 -3.31
N ILE A 68 0.19 -4.90 -2.74
CA ILE A 68 -0.97 -4.83 -1.86
C ILE A 68 -2.25 -5.18 -2.64
N HIS A 69 -2.39 -4.66 -3.85
CA HIS A 69 -3.57 -4.87 -4.68
C HIS A 69 -3.79 -6.36 -4.99
N MET A 70 -2.72 -7.14 -5.04
CA MET A 70 -2.80 -8.56 -5.38
C MET A 70 -3.01 -9.48 -4.17
N LEU A 71 -2.97 -8.95 -2.96
CA LEU A 71 -3.09 -9.77 -1.75
C LEU A 71 -4.55 -9.94 -1.34
N ASP A 72 -4.98 -11.20 -1.23
CA ASP A 72 -6.35 -11.53 -0.85
C ASP A 72 -6.64 -11.22 0.62
N ARG A 73 -5.62 -11.29 1.47
CA ARG A 73 -5.77 -11.07 2.92
C ARG A 73 -5.63 -9.62 3.33
N VAL A 74 -5.47 -8.71 2.37
CA VAL A 74 -5.54 -7.27 2.64
C VAL A 74 -6.91 -6.77 2.19
N GLU A 75 -7.69 -6.28 3.13
CA GLU A 75 -9.01 -5.70 2.85
C GLU A 75 -8.93 -4.18 2.97
N ILE A 76 -9.62 -3.49 2.08
CA ILE A 76 -9.69 -2.04 2.13
C ILE A 76 -10.81 -1.64 3.09
N ASP A 77 -10.54 -0.67 3.95
CA ASP A 77 -11.55 -0.13 4.86
C ASP A 77 -12.76 0.33 4.06
N GLU A 78 -13.94 -0.10 4.48
CA GLU A 78 -15.20 0.15 3.78
C GLU A 78 -15.45 1.63 3.52
N VAL A 79 -15.07 2.49 4.46
CA VAL A 79 -15.23 3.94 4.32
C VAL A 79 -14.33 4.50 3.23
N ASP A 80 -13.16 3.87 3.01
CA ASP A 80 -12.13 4.36 2.10
C ASP A 80 -12.06 3.57 0.79
N VAL A 81 -12.97 2.60 0.58
CA VAL A 81 -12.86 1.65 -0.53
C VAL A 81 -12.76 2.32 -1.90
N ASP A 82 -13.56 3.35 -2.13
CA ASP A 82 -13.58 4.00 -3.44
C ASP A 82 -12.25 4.70 -3.74
N VAL A 83 -11.76 5.51 -2.80
CA VAL A 83 -10.54 6.28 -3.01
C VAL A 83 -9.32 5.37 -3.03
N LEU A 84 -9.26 4.37 -2.17
CA LEU A 84 -8.10 3.49 -2.10
C LEU A 84 -8.04 2.49 -3.25
N THR A 85 -9.18 1.99 -3.71
CA THR A 85 -9.22 1.13 -4.90
C THR A 85 -8.69 1.88 -6.12
N GLN A 86 -9.14 3.12 -6.29
CA GLN A 86 -8.65 3.96 -7.39
C GLN A 86 -7.16 4.23 -7.24
N PHE A 87 -6.72 4.56 -6.02
CA PHE A 87 -5.31 4.79 -5.74
C PHE A 87 -4.44 3.59 -6.12
N LEU A 88 -4.80 2.40 -5.64
CA LEU A 88 -4.01 1.19 -5.90
C LEU A 88 -3.97 0.87 -7.39
N PHE A 89 -5.10 1.05 -8.09
CA PHE A 89 -5.17 0.81 -9.52
C PHE A 89 -4.25 1.76 -10.29
N GLU A 90 -4.32 3.06 -10.01
CA GLU A 90 -3.50 4.04 -10.73
C GLU A 90 -2.01 3.87 -10.42
N MET A 91 -1.67 3.61 -9.15
CA MET A 91 -0.27 3.43 -8.75
C MET A 91 0.35 2.18 -9.35
N SER A 92 -0.41 1.12 -9.51
CA SER A 92 0.09 -0.14 -10.06
C SER A 92 0.06 -0.21 -11.58
N SER A 93 -0.49 0.79 -12.25
CA SER A 93 -0.70 0.81 -13.70
C SER A 93 -0.11 2.07 -14.33
N THR A 94 1.14 2.37 -14.00
CA THR A 94 1.78 3.62 -14.44
C THR A 94 1.91 3.74 -15.96
N GLU A 95 1.89 2.63 -16.68
CA GLU A 95 1.89 2.67 -18.15
C GLU A 95 0.58 3.21 -18.73
N LEU A 96 -0.50 3.23 -17.95
CA LEU A 96 -1.80 3.77 -18.36
C LEU A 96 -2.03 5.19 -17.85
N PHE A 97 -1.25 5.60 -16.87
CA PHE A 97 -1.39 6.89 -16.20
C PHE A 97 -0.06 7.62 -16.23
N GLU A 98 0.09 8.67 -15.44
CA GLU A 98 1.33 9.41 -15.39
C GLU A 98 2.37 8.72 -14.49
N PRO A 99 3.67 8.98 -14.71
CA PRO A 99 4.71 8.49 -13.80
C PRO A 99 4.51 9.00 -12.38
N ILE A 100 4.93 8.20 -11.39
CA ILE A 100 4.77 8.56 -9.99
C ILE A 100 5.87 9.53 -9.58
N THR A 101 5.47 10.71 -9.11
CA THR A 101 6.36 11.75 -8.63
C THR A 101 5.90 12.23 -7.26
N VAL A 102 6.70 13.09 -6.62
CA VAL A 102 6.31 13.72 -5.36
C VAL A 102 5.02 14.51 -5.53
N ASP A 103 4.84 15.18 -6.67
CA ASP A 103 3.60 15.93 -6.93
C ASP A 103 2.37 15.02 -6.96
N VAL A 104 2.51 13.83 -7.56
CA VAL A 104 1.43 12.84 -7.57
C VAL A 104 1.09 12.41 -6.14
N CYS A 105 2.11 12.16 -5.32
CA CYS A 105 1.91 11.81 -3.91
C CYS A 105 1.16 12.90 -3.17
N GLN A 106 1.53 14.16 -3.38
CA GLN A 106 0.87 15.30 -2.73
C GLN A 106 -0.59 15.43 -3.14
N ARG A 107 -0.89 15.21 -4.42
CA ARG A 107 -2.28 15.24 -4.91
C ARG A 107 -3.12 14.15 -4.25
N TRP A 108 -2.57 12.95 -4.11
CA TRP A 108 -3.28 11.85 -3.45
C TRP A 108 -3.53 12.13 -1.97
N ILE A 109 -2.53 12.67 -1.27
CA ILE A 109 -2.70 13.04 0.14
C ILE A 109 -3.84 14.05 0.29
N SER A 110 -3.89 15.05 -0.61
CA SER A 110 -4.96 16.05 -0.58
C SER A 110 -6.33 15.41 -0.77
N ARG A 111 -6.46 14.45 -1.68
CA ARG A 111 -7.72 13.74 -1.90
C ARG A 111 -8.14 12.93 -0.68
N MET A 112 -7.18 12.29 -0.02
CA MET A 112 -7.47 11.45 1.15
C MET A 112 -7.70 12.27 2.41
N GLY A 113 -7.14 13.47 2.48
CA GLY A 113 -7.29 14.35 3.62
C GLY A 113 -8.64 15.02 3.74
N HIS A 114 -9.44 15.00 2.66
CA HIS A 114 -10.77 15.59 2.63
C HIS A 114 -11.82 14.53 2.93
N ALA A 115 -11.76 14.00 4.09
CA ALA A 115 -12.68 12.94 4.48
C ALA A 115 -13.99 13.51 5.00
#